data_e60a575c556e8284c6724ee12ab3c00a
#
_entry.id   e60a575c556e8284c6724ee12ab3c00a
#
_cell.length_a   1.000
_cell.length_b   1.000
_cell.length_c   1.000
_cell.angle_alpha   90.00
_cell.angle_beta   90.00
_cell.angle_gamma   90.00
#
_symmetry.space_group_name_H-M   'P 1'
#
loop_
_entity.id
_entity.type
_entity.pdbx_description
1 polymer ?
#
loop_
_entity_poly.entity_id
_entity_poly.type
_entity_poly.pdbx_seq_one_letter_code
_entity_poly.pdbx_strand_id
1 'polypeptide(L)'
;ENEIEKNIKSIENILKKFLETENEKVAPVFVNNYSWLKNLNYISFLRDIGKHFTINKMLSFDSVKLRLEREQSLSYMEFNYMILQAYDFLELNKKENCLLQIGGSDQWGNIVNGVELIKRYSSNEVYGLTTELITLASGAKMGKTESGAIWLDKKLFSVFDYWQFWRNTDDKDVLKFLKMFTDLNLNEIENISNQDINEQKIILANKATSILHGTNEAAEAEKIARNSFSGNSS
;
A
#
# COMPACT_ATOMS: atom_id res chain seq x y z
N GLU A 1 -21.84 -7.42 -6.53
CA GLU A 1 -21.88 -5.92 -6.53
C GLU A 1 -21.88 -5.40 -5.08
N ASN A 2 -22.83 -5.79 -4.24
CA ASN A 2 -22.93 -5.37 -2.83
C ASN A 2 -21.68 -5.68 -1.97
N GLU A 3 -20.96 -6.76 -2.26
CA GLU A 3 -19.74 -7.14 -1.52
C GLU A 3 -18.56 -6.23 -1.90
N ILE A 4 -18.41 -5.92 -3.18
CA ILE A 4 -17.38 -5.00 -3.68
C ILE A 4 -17.57 -3.62 -3.07
N GLU A 5 -18.81 -3.11 -3.02
CA GLU A 5 -19.11 -1.82 -2.43
C GLU A 5 -18.81 -1.75 -0.92
N LYS A 6 -19.09 -2.84 -0.20
CA LYS A 6 -18.71 -2.97 1.23
C LYS A 6 -17.19 -2.95 1.41
N ASN A 7 -16.46 -3.65 0.56
CA ASN A 7 -15.00 -3.68 0.60
C ASN A 7 -14.39 -2.31 0.28
N ILE A 8 -14.93 -1.60 -0.72
CA ILE A 8 -14.51 -0.23 -1.05
C ILE A 8 -14.68 0.68 0.16
N LYS A 9 -15.85 0.68 0.81
CA LYS A 9 -16.10 1.49 2.02
C LYS A 9 -15.19 1.13 3.18
N SER A 10 -14.92 -0.17 3.37
CA SER A 10 -14.03 -0.63 4.43
C SER A 10 -12.59 -0.13 4.21
N ILE A 11 -12.09 -0.25 2.98
CA ILE A 11 -10.76 0.24 2.60
C ILE A 11 -10.67 1.77 2.75
N GLU A 12 -11.68 2.50 2.25
CA GLU A 12 -11.73 3.96 2.38
C GLU A 12 -11.72 4.40 3.84
N ASN A 13 -12.49 3.76 4.71
CA ASN A 13 -12.53 4.06 6.14
C ASN A 13 -11.18 3.81 6.84
N ILE A 14 -10.42 2.81 6.40
CA ILE A 14 -9.08 2.55 6.93
C ILE A 14 -8.12 3.63 6.43
N LEU A 15 -8.13 3.93 5.13
CA LEU A 15 -7.24 4.95 4.56
C LEU A 15 -7.47 6.34 5.15
N LYS A 16 -8.71 6.69 5.45
CA LYS A 16 -9.06 7.97 6.12
C LYS A 16 -8.33 8.14 7.45
N LYS A 17 -8.16 7.09 8.24
CA LYS A 17 -7.45 7.16 9.53
C LYS A 17 -5.99 7.62 9.39
N PHE A 18 -5.36 7.35 8.26
CA PHE A 18 -3.96 7.74 7.99
C PHE A 18 -3.84 9.05 7.22
N LEU A 19 -4.88 9.44 6.46
CA LEU A 19 -4.82 10.53 5.50
C LEU A 19 -5.71 11.72 5.90
N GLU A 20 -6.50 11.62 6.98
CA GLU A 20 -7.32 12.73 7.45
C GLU A 20 -6.46 13.93 7.84
N THR A 21 -6.90 15.11 7.45
CA THR A 21 -6.24 16.37 7.76
C THR A 21 -7.31 17.45 8.01
N GLU A 22 -7.04 18.36 8.94
CA GLU A 22 -7.87 19.55 9.19
C GLU A 22 -7.73 20.59 8.07
N ASN A 23 -6.72 20.46 7.22
CA ASN A 23 -6.48 21.38 6.12
C ASN A 23 -7.24 20.92 4.86
N GLU A 24 -8.40 21.51 4.61
CA GLU A 24 -9.22 21.21 3.43
C GLU A 24 -8.50 21.34 2.09
N LYS A 25 -7.44 22.18 1.99
CA LYS A 25 -6.70 22.40 0.74
C LYS A 25 -5.85 21.18 0.34
N VAL A 26 -5.53 20.32 1.29
CA VAL A 26 -4.73 19.10 1.09
C VAL A 26 -5.51 17.85 1.51
N ALA A 27 -6.83 17.95 1.63
CA ALA A 27 -7.66 16.83 1.96
C ALA A 27 -7.55 15.73 0.91
N PRO A 28 -7.51 14.44 1.31
CA PRO A 28 -7.43 13.33 0.38
C PRO A 28 -8.72 13.21 -0.45
N VAL A 29 -8.55 12.97 -1.75
CA VAL A 29 -9.66 12.70 -2.67
C VAL A 29 -9.68 11.20 -2.95
N PHE A 30 -10.78 10.53 -2.58
CA PHE A 30 -11.00 9.12 -2.86
C PHE A 30 -11.79 8.97 -4.15
N VAL A 31 -11.23 8.26 -5.12
CA VAL A 31 -11.86 8.02 -6.42
C VAL A 31 -12.01 6.53 -6.69
N ASN A 32 -13.08 6.15 -7.37
CA ASN A 32 -13.31 4.79 -7.81
C ASN A 32 -13.24 4.74 -9.34
N ASN A 33 -12.28 4.03 -9.89
CA ASN A 33 -12.06 3.90 -11.34
C ASN A 33 -13.24 3.25 -12.08
N TYR A 34 -14.12 2.55 -11.38
CA TYR A 34 -15.36 2.05 -11.96
C TYR A 34 -16.21 3.17 -12.58
N SER A 35 -16.11 4.41 -12.07
CA SER A 35 -16.85 5.56 -12.58
C SER A 35 -16.55 5.89 -14.05
N TRP A 36 -15.35 5.59 -14.52
CA TRP A 36 -14.98 5.77 -15.94
C TRP A 36 -14.83 4.46 -16.69
N LEU A 37 -14.46 3.36 -16.03
CA LEU A 37 -14.28 2.07 -16.70
C LEU A 37 -15.60 1.42 -17.12
N LYS A 38 -16.67 1.55 -16.32
CA LYS A 38 -17.96 0.87 -16.56
C LYS A 38 -18.63 1.21 -17.90
N ASN A 39 -18.35 2.39 -18.43
CA ASN A 39 -18.97 2.89 -19.66
C ASN A 39 -18.02 2.86 -20.87
N LEU A 40 -16.85 2.22 -20.75
CA LEU A 40 -15.91 2.12 -21.85
C LEU A 40 -16.46 1.22 -22.96
N ASN A 41 -16.55 1.76 -24.17
CA ASN A 41 -16.75 0.96 -25.35
C ASN A 41 -15.43 0.34 -25.76
N TYR A 42 -15.37 -0.98 -25.84
CA TYR A 42 -14.13 -1.72 -26.11
C TYR A 42 -13.46 -1.32 -27.42
N ILE A 43 -14.22 -1.18 -28.51
CA ILE A 43 -13.67 -0.82 -29.82
C ILE A 43 -13.12 0.61 -29.81
N SER A 44 -13.84 1.54 -29.21
CA SER A 44 -13.36 2.92 -29.05
C SER A 44 -12.10 2.99 -28.17
N PHE A 45 -12.07 2.22 -27.10
CA PHE A 45 -10.91 2.14 -26.22
C PHE A 45 -9.66 1.60 -26.96
N LEU A 46 -9.81 0.53 -27.77
CA LEU A 46 -8.70 0.02 -28.58
C LEU A 46 -8.21 1.06 -29.60
N ARG A 47 -9.15 1.75 -30.28
CA ARG A 47 -8.80 2.77 -31.26
C ARG A 47 -8.12 3.99 -30.65
N ASP A 48 -8.61 4.47 -29.52
CA ASP A 48 -8.21 5.77 -28.99
C ASP A 48 -7.06 5.65 -27.99
N ILE A 49 -7.00 4.57 -27.24
CA ILE A 49 -6.01 4.30 -26.19
C ILE A 49 -5.06 3.18 -26.62
N GLY A 50 -5.58 2.04 -27.08
CA GLY A 50 -4.78 0.86 -27.43
C GLY A 50 -3.70 1.13 -28.47
N LYS A 51 -3.95 2.02 -29.44
CA LYS A 51 -2.98 2.43 -30.48
C LYS A 51 -1.67 3.03 -29.91
N HIS A 52 -1.66 3.49 -28.67
CA HIS A 52 -0.48 4.08 -28.02
C HIS A 52 0.45 3.02 -27.40
N PHE A 53 0.03 1.76 -27.37
CA PHE A 53 0.78 0.63 -26.80
C PHE A 53 1.28 -0.31 -27.89
N THR A 54 2.50 -0.79 -27.75
CA THR A 54 3.05 -1.82 -28.66
C THR A 54 3.25 -3.11 -27.89
N ILE A 55 2.89 -4.23 -28.50
CA ILE A 55 3.06 -5.56 -27.89
C ILE A 55 4.51 -5.79 -27.47
N ASN A 56 5.49 -5.45 -28.34
CA ASN A 56 6.90 -5.65 -28.04
C ASN A 56 7.33 -4.94 -26.77
N LYS A 57 6.84 -3.70 -26.52
CA LYS A 57 7.14 -2.97 -25.31
C LYS A 57 6.45 -3.59 -24.09
N MET A 58 5.19 -3.99 -24.24
CA MET A 58 4.44 -4.64 -23.15
C MET A 58 5.11 -5.96 -22.73
N LEU A 59 5.65 -6.72 -23.66
CA LEU A 59 6.38 -7.97 -23.39
C LEU A 59 7.75 -7.74 -22.73
N SER A 60 8.34 -6.55 -22.83
CA SER A 60 9.65 -6.24 -22.25
C SER A 60 9.63 -5.92 -20.76
N PHE A 61 8.45 -5.68 -20.16
CA PHE A 61 8.35 -5.42 -18.72
C PHE A 61 8.60 -6.68 -17.92
N ASP A 62 9.35 -6.57 -16.82
CA ASP A 62 9.74 -7.70 -15.97
C ASP A 62 8.54 -8.51 -15.47
N SER A 63 7.42 -7.85 -15.14
CA SER A 63 6.19 -8.51 -14.72
C SER A 63 5.61 -9.49 -15.76
N VAL A 64 5.84 -9.23 -17.03
CA VAL A 64 5.43 -10.10 -18.16
C VAL A 64 6.55 -11.05 -18.53
N LYS A 65 7.74 -10.52 -18.77
CA LYS A 65 8.91 -11.25 -19.23
C LYS A 65 9.24 -12.45 -18.32
N LEU A 66 9.33 -12.23 -17.01
CA LEU A 66 9.62 -13.29 -16.04
C LEU A 66 8.56 -14.40 -16.01
N ARG A 67 7.29 -14.07 -16.25
CA ARG A 67 6.21 -15.08 -16.32
C ARG A 67 6.33 -15.92 -17.58
N LEU A 68 6.63 -15.30 -18.73
CA LEU A 68 6.84 -16.01 -19.98
C LEU A 68 8.08 -16.89 -19.94
N GLU A 69 9.18 -16.41 -19.36
CA GLU A 69 10.42 -17.18 -19.18
C GLU A 69 10.22 -18.40 -18.26
N ARG A 70 9.29 -18.32 -17.30
CA ARG A 70 8.92 -19.41 -16.39
C ARG A 70 7.79 -20.29 -16.93
N GLU A 71 7.37 -20.09 -18.16
CA GLU A 71 6.24 -20.80 -18.77
C GLU A 71 4.93 -20.70 -17.95
N GLN A 72 4.78 -19.64 -17.17
CA GLN A 72 3.57 -19.39 -16.40
C GLN A 72 2.50 -18.77 -17.28
N SER A 73 1.27 -19.25 -17.15
CA SER A 73 0.15 -18.70 -17.90
C SER A 73 -0.06 -17.21 -17.60
N LEU A 74 -0.29 -16.42 -18.63
CA LEU A 74 -0.63 -15.00 -18.57
C LEU A 74 -1.93 -14.80 -19.34
N SER A 75 -3.03 -14.52 -18.63
CA SER A 75 -4.30 -14.29 -19.29
C SER A 75 -4.29 -12.94 -20.04
N TYR A 76 -5.15 -12.83 -21.05
CA TYR A 76 -5.33 -11.57 -21.76
C TYR A 76 -5.74 -10.43 -20.84
N MET A 77 -6.57 -10.70 -19.85
CA MET A 77 -6.98 -9.72 -18.84
C MET A 77 -5.79 -9.20 -18.02
N GLU A 78 -4.93 -10.10 -17.51
CA GLU A 78 -3.73 -9.73 -16.77
C GLU A 78 -2.74 -8.93 -17.63
N PHE A 79 -2.59 -9.32 -18.91
CA PHE A 79 -1.75 -8.60 -19.86
C PHE A 79 -2.27 -7.18 -20.13
N ASN A 80 -3.59 -7.00 -20.23
CA ASN A 80 -4.20 -5.69 -20.42
C ASN A 80 -4.24 -4.82 -19.16
N TYR A 81 -3.96 -5.37 -17.98
CA TYR A 81 -4.01 -4.61 -16.72
C TYR A 81 -3.15 -3.34 -16.77
N MET A 82 -1.96 -3.42 -17.37
CA MET A 82 -1.08 -2.26 -17.49
C MET A 82 -1.68 -1.13 -18.36
N ILE A 83 -2.50 -1.47 -19.35
CA ILE A 83 -3.20 -0.48 -20.19
C ILE A 83 -4.32 0.18 -19.39
N LEU A 84 -5.07 -0.61 -18.60
CA LEU A 84 -6.15 -0.10 -17.77
C LEU A 84 -5.62 0.84 -16.67
N GLN A 85 -4.51 0.48 -16.01
CA GLN A 85 -3.88 1.35 -15.01
C GLN A 85 -3.30 2.62 -15.66
N ALA A 86 -2.73 2.53 -16.85
CA ALA A 86 -2.28 3.70 -17.60
C ALA A 86 -3.45 4.64 -17.94
N TYR A 87 -4.60 4.07 -18.29
CA TYR A 87 -5.82 4.83 -18.53
C TYR A 87 -6.38 5.47 -17.27
N ASP A 88 -6.31 4.78 -16.12
CA ASP A 88 -6.67 5.36 -14.82
C ASP A 88 -5.85 6.63 -14.54
N PHE A 89 -4.52 6.58 -14.78
CA PHE A 89 -3.67 7.76 -14.59
C PHE A 89 -4.05 8.90 -15.55
N LEU A 90 -4.36 8.60 -16.80
CA LEU A 90 -4.85 9.59 -17.77
C LEU A 90 -6.15 10.25 -17.30
N GLU A 91 -7.13 9.46 -16.80
CA GLU A 91 -8.39 9.99 -16.29
C GLU A 91 -8.19 10.84 -15.01
N LEU A 92 -7.31 10.41 -14.11
CA LEU A 92 -6.92 11.19 -12.93
C LEU A 92 -6.21 12.50 -13.30
N ASN A 93 -5.33 12.47 -14.30
CA ASN A 93 -4.71 13.70 -14.82
C ASN A 93 -5.75 14.67 -15.40
N LYS A 94 -6.72 14.15 -16.16
CA LYS A 94 -7.77 14.98 -16.77
C LYS A 94 -8.76 15.56 -15.76
N LYS A 95 -9.16 14.78 -14.76
CA LYS A 95 -10.26 15.13 -13.85
C LYS A 95 -9.78 15.80 -12.57
N GLU A 96 -8.65 15.35 -12.05
CA GLU A 96 -8.13 15.74 -10.74
C GLU A 96 -6.78 16.48 -10.82
N ASN A 97 -6.29 16.76 -12.03
CA ASN A 97 -4.95 17.34 -12.25
C ASN A 97 -3.82 16.53 -11.58
N CYS A 98 -3.98 15.22 -11.49
CA CYS A 98 -2.97 14.35 -10.89
C CYS A 98 -1.69 14.35 -11.73
N LEU A 99 -0.57 14.75 -11.13
CA LEU A 99 0.72 14.88 -11.80
C LEU A 99 1.72 13.79 -11.45
N LEU A 100 1.54 13.09 -10.34
CA LEU A 100 2.47 12.08 -9.84
C LEU A 100 1.73 10.80 -9.46
N GLN A 101 2.16 9.66 -10.02
CA GLN A 101 1.72 8.34 -9.57
C GLN A 101 2.82 7.67 -8.75
N ILE A 102 2.49 7.17 -7.56
CA ILE A 102 3.42 6.51 -6.65
C ILE A 102 3.03 5.04 -6.48
N GLY A 103 4.02 4.15 -6.40
CA GLY A 103 3.80 2.74 -6.13
C GLY A 103 5.05 2.02 -5.64
N GLY A 104 4.95 0.72 -5.41
CA GLY A 104 6.11 -0.13 -5.19
C GLY A 104 6.88 -0.39 -6.48
N SER A 105 8.11 -0.88 -6.39
CA SER A 105 8.97 -1.17 -7.55
C SER A 105 8.33 -2.18 -8.54
N ASP A 106 7.46 -3.06 -8.05
CA ASP A 106 6.67 -3.99 -8.85
C ASP A 106 5.63 -3.30 -9.75
N GLN A 107 5.28 -2.03 -9.47
CA GLN A 107 4.35 -1.21 -10.25
C GLN A 107 5.03 -0.36 -11.33
N TRP A 108 6.36 -0.39 -11.43
CA TRP A 108 7.11 0.47 -12.35
C TRP A 108 6.59 0.41 -13.80
N GLY A 109 6.41 -0.80 -14.34
CA GLY A 109 5.91 -0.99 -15.70
C GLY A 109 4.53 -0.34 -15.92
N ASN A 110 3.61 -0.50 -14.97
CA ASN A 110 2.27 0.08 -15.05
C ASN A 110 2.33 1.62 -14.99
N ILE A 111 3.12 2.17 -14.07
CA ILE A 111 3.26 3.62 -13.86
C ILE A 111 3.87 4.29 -15.10
N VAL A 112 4.96 3.74 -15.64
CA VAL A 112 5.63 4.26 -16.84
C VAL A 112 4.70 4.26 -18.06
N ASN A 113 3.89 3.22 -18.22
CA ASN A 113 2.89 3.18 -19.28
C ASN A 113 1.87 4.33 -19.17
N GLY A 114 1.48 4.70 -17.94
CA GLY A 114 0.60 5.85 -17.70
C GLY A 114 1.26 7.18 -18.07
N VAL A 115 2.52 7.38 -17.64
CA VAL A 115 3.30 8.57 -17.99
C VAL A 115 3.43 8.74 -19.50
N GLU A 116 3.76 7.65 -20.21
CA GLU A 116 3.89 7.70 -21.66
C GLU A 116 2.56 7.88 -22.38
N LEU A 117 1.49 7.27 -21.89
CA LEU A 117 0.16 7.46 -22.45
C LEU A 117 -0.25 8.94 -22.38
N ILE A 118 -0.11 9.56 -21.21
CA ILE A 118 -0.46 10.97 -21.02
C ILE A 118 0.35 11.88 -21.95
N LYS A 119 1.66 11.65 -22.01
CA LYS A 119 2.55 12.41 -22.91
C LYS A 119 2.12 12.31 -24.38
N ARG A 120 1.72 11.12 -24.85
CA ARG A 120 1.28 10.90 -26.23
C ARG A 120 -0.13 11.39 -26.52
N TYR A 121 -1.00 11.38 -25.51
CA TYR A 121 -2.42 11.72 -25.65
C TYR A 121 -2.67 13.24 -25.51
N SER A 122 -2.07 13.88 -24.52
CA SER A 122 -2.34 15.29 -24.16
C SER A 122 -1.12 16.19 -24.17
N SER A 123 0.09 15.64 -24.39
CA SER A 123 1.37 16.36 -24.26
C SER A 123 1.63 16.93 -22.86
N ASN A 124 0.84 16.54 -21.84
CA ASN A 124 1.07 16.94 -20.46
C ASN A 124 2.31 16.24 -19.90
N GLU A 125 3.01 16.92 -19.00
CA GLU A 125 4.12 16.36 -18.26
C GLU A 125 3.62 15.83 -16.92
N VAL A 126 3.85 14.53 -16.68
CA VAL A 126 3.51 13.83 -15.43
C VAL A 126 4.65 12.91 -15.02
N TYR A 127 4.65 12.49 -13.77
CA TYR A 127 5.76 11.79 -13.16
C TYR A 127 5.33 10.47 -12.53
N GLY A 128 6.27 9.53 -12.46
CA GLY A 128 6.14 8.28 -11.72
C GLY A 128 7.23 8.15 -10.67
N LEU A 129 6.88 7.68 -9.49
CA LEU A 129 7.82 7.38 -8.41
C LEU A 129 7.57 5.97 -7.90
N THR A 130 8.64 5.19 -7.75
CA THR A 130 8.54 3.88 -7.08
C THR A 130 9.48 3.80 -5.91
N THR A 131 9.05 3.06 -4.88
CA THR A 131 9.86 2.70 -3.72
C THR A 131 10.16 1.22 -3.74
N GLU A 132 11.24 0.81 -3.07
CA GLU A 132 11.50 -0.60 -2.85
C GLU A 132 10.36 -1.26 -2.08
N LEU A 133 10.13 -2.56 -2.33
CA LEU A 133 9.15 -3.34 -1.57
C LEU A 133 9.65 -3.53 -0.14
N ILE A 134 8.73 -3.38 0.81
CA ILE A 134 9.05 -3.58 2.23
C ILE A 134 9.21 -5.08 2.48
N THR A 135 10.40 -5.47 2.89
CA THR A 135 10.73 -6.85 3.24
C THR A 135 11.15 -6.93 4.70
N LEU A 136 10.94 -8.08 5.30
CA LEU A 136 11.47 -8.45 6.61
C LEU A 136 12.97 -8.80 6.51
N ALA A 137 13.69 -8.81 7.61
CA ALA A 137 15.08 -9.25 7.69
C ALA A 137 15.29 -10.69 7.16
N SER A 138 14.25 -11.52 7.21
CA SER A 138 14.21 -12.85 6.60
C SER A 138 14.14 -12.87 5.07
N GLY A 139 13.94 -11.71 4.42
CA GLY A 139 13.67 -11.59 2.99
C GLY A 139 12.20 -11.80 2.60
N ALA A 140 11.34 -12.18 3.54
CA ALA A 140 9.91 -12.33 3.28
C ALA A 140 9.22 -10.97 3.08
N LYS A 141 8.14 -10.93 2.29
CA LYS A 141 7.33 -9.72 2.13
C LYS A 141 6.61 -9.39 3.44
N MET A 142 6.65 -8.11 3.83
CA MET A 142 5.92 -7.65 5.01
C MET A 142 4.40 -7.77 4.82
N GLY A 143 3.67 -7.92 5.93
CA GLY A 143 2.20 -7.97 5.97
C GLY A 143 1.59 -9.35 5.74
N LYS A 144 2.44 -10.39 5.59
CA LYS A 144 2.01 -11.80 5.56
C LYS A 144 2.76 -12.58 6.62
N THR A 145 2.04 -13.37 7.41
CA THR A 145 2.58 -14.34 8.36
C THR A 145 2.22 -15.75 7.91
N GLU A 146 2.75 -16.77 8.56
CA GLU A 146 2.34 -18.17 8.34
C GLU A 146 0.84 -18.38 8.60
N SER A 147 0.24 -17.59 9.51
CA SER A 147 -1.18 -17.61 9.84
C SER A 147 -2.06 -16.74 8.93
N GLY A 148 -1.48 -16.02 7.96
CA GLY A 148 -2.23 -15.20 7.00
C GLY A 148 -1.81 -13.73 6.92
N ALA A 149 -2.72 -12.88 6.44
CA ALA A 149 -2.48 -11.45 6.28
C ALA A 149 -2.69 -10.69 7.60
N ILE A 150 -1.91 -9.64 7.81
CA ILE A 150 -2.11 -8.68 8.90
C ILE A 150 -3.17 -7.67 8.46
N TRP A 151 -4.38 -7.87 8.92
CA TRP A 151 -5.50 -7.00 8.60
C TRP A 151 -5.50 -5.74 9.45
N LEU A 152 -5.83 -4.60 8.84
CA LEU A 152 -5.97 -3.31 9.53
C LEU A 152 -7.36 -3.11 10.15
N ASP A 153 -8.36 -3.91 9.76
CA ASP A 153 -9.68 -3.90 10.37
C ASP A 153 -9.68 -4.76 11.64
N LYS A 154 -9.97 -4.15 12.79
CA LYS A 154 -10.03 -4.83 14.08
C LYS A 154 -11.07 -5.96 14.19
N LYS A 155 -11.99 -6.05 13.25
CA LYS A 155 -12.93 -7.18 13.16
C LYS A 155 -12.31 -8.43 12.57
N LEU A 156 -11.26 -8.28 11.75
CA LEU A 156 -10.54 -9.36 11.08
C LEU A 156 -9.25 -9.74 11.81
N PHE A 157 -8.65 -8.78 12.52
CA PHE A 157 -7.42 -8.98 13.28
C PHE A 157 -7.48 -8.09 14.53
N SER A 158 -7.48 -8.70 15.71
CA SER A 158 -7.70 -7.97 16.95
C SER A 158 -6.61 -6.91 17.19
N VAL A 159 -6.93 -5.86 17.96
CA VAL A 159 -5.96 -4.82 18.32
C VAL A 159 -4.77 -5.42 19.06
N PHE A 160 -5.02 -6.41 19.93
CA PHE A 160 -3.98 -7.13 20.65
C PHE A 160 -3.05 -7.90 19.71
N ASP A 161 -3.60 -8.65 18.75
CA ASP A 161 -2.80 -9.39 17.77
C ASP A 161 -2.00 -8.45 16.85
N TYR A 162 -2.59 -7.29 16.47
CA TYR A 162 -1.90 -6.26 15.71
C TYR A 162 -0.74 -5.67 16.51
N TRP A 163 -0.94 -5.38 17.80
CA TRP A 163 0.11 -4.93 18.69
C TRP A 163 1.20 -6.00 18.86
N GLN A 164 0.83 -7.28 19.04
CA GLN A 164 1.75 -8.41 19.13
C GLN A 164 2.57 -8.61 17.86
N PHE A 165 1.98 -8.40 16.69
CA PHE A 165 2.72 -8.44 15.43
C PHE A 165 3.92 -7.49 15.44
N TRP A 166 3.71 -6.25 15.84
CA TRP A 166 4.79 -5.27 15.95
C TRP A 166 5.77 -5.59 17.08
N ARG A 167 5.27 -6.07 18.21
CA ARG A 167 6.10 -6.47 19.35
C ARG A 167 7.04 -7.64 19.01
N ASN A 168 6.64 -8.52 18.10
CA ASN A 168 7.39 -9.68 17.64
C ASN A 168 8.28 -9.40 16.42
N THR A 169 8.46 -8.14 16.06
CA THR A 169 9.38 -7.72 14.97
C THR A 169 10.80 -8.23 15.26
N ASP A 170 11.50 -8.72 14.22
CA ASP A 170 12.92 -9.08 14.32
C ASP A 170 13.76 -7.87 14.75
N ASP A 171 14.75 -8.09 15.60
CA ASP A 171 15.61 -7.03 16.15
C ASP A 171 16.21 -6.13 15.06
N LYS A 172 16.58 -6.73 13.93
CA LYS A 172 17.19 -6.05 12.78
C LYS A 172 16.21 -5.13 12.04
N ASP A 173 14.91 -5.35 12.17
CA ASP A 173 13.88 -4.57 11.49
C ASP A 173 13.32 -3.42 12.36
N VAL A 174 13.57 -3.44 13.68
CA VAL A 174 12.92 -2.51 14.62
C VAL A 174 13.16 -1.05 14.24
N LEU A 175 14.42 -0.64 14.07
CA LEU A 175 14.75 0.75 13.73
C LEU A 175 14.25 1.16 12.34
N LYS A 176 14.24 0.24 11.39
CA LYS A 176 13.66 0.46 10.06
C LYS A 176 12.16 0.71 10.18
N PHE A 177 11.45 -0.09 10.98
CA PHE A 177 10.01 0.04 11.11
C PHE A 177 9.60 1.22 11.99
N LEU A 178 10.38 1.61 13.00
CA LEU A 178 10.19 2.88 13.70
C LEU A 178 10.20 4.07 12.74
N LYS A 179 11.12 4.09 11.75
CA LYS A 179 11.19 5.15 10.73
C LYS A 179 10.02 5.14 9.75
N MET A 180 9.47 3.96 9.44
CA MET A 180 8.49 3.79 8.37
C MET A 180 7.04 3.81 8.86
N PHE A 181 6.79 3.36 10.09
CA PHE A 181 5.45 3.09 10.60
C PHE A 181 5.12 3.85 11.87
N THR A 182 5.90 4.88 12.21
CA THR A 182 5.60 5.76 13.33
C THR A 182 5.73 7.22 12.93
N ASP A 183 5.18 8.10 13.75
CA ASP A 183 5.25 9.56 13.64
C ASP A 183 6.49 10.16 14.32
N LEU A 184 7.42 9.31 14.77
CA LEU A 184 8.64 9.72 15.48
C LEU A 184 9.62 10.40 14.53
N ASN A 185 10.22 11.50 14.98
CA ASN A 185 11.30 12.13 14.23
C ASN A 185 12.63 11.38 14.40
N LEU A 186 13.63 11.72 13.57
CA LEU A 186 14.90 11.00 13.55
C LEU A 186 15.67 11.10 14.89
N ASN A 187 15.58 12.23 15.60
CA ASN A 187 16.26 12.40 16.90
C ASN A 187 15.62 11.53 17.98
N GLU A 188 14.28 11.41 17.97
CA GLU A 188 13.57 10.50 18.87
C GLU A 188 13.96 9.05 18.61
N ILE A 189 14.04 8.65 17.32
CA ILE A 189 14.44 7.29 16.94
C ILE A 189 15.90 7.01 17.34
N GLU A 190 16.79 7.99 17.22
CA GLU A 190 18.19 7.86 17.68
C GLU A 190 18.25 7.65 19.21
N ASN A 191 17.47 8.40 19.99
CA ASN A 191 17.38 8.19 21.43
C ASN A 191 16.82 6.81 21.79
N ILE A 192 15.80 6.33 21.05
CA ILE A 192 15.22 4.99 21.23
C ILE A 192 16.23 3.91 20.89
N SER A 193 17.07 4.11 19.87
CA SER A 193 18.08 3.12 19.46
C SER A 193 19.11 2.77 20.54
N ASN A 194 19.28 3.64 21.55
CA ASN A 194 20.17 3.42 22.69
C ASN A 194 19.49 2.67 23.85
N GLN A 195 18.21 2.34 23.75
CA GLN A 195 17.46 1.61 24.77
C GLN A 195 17.55 0.10 24.56
N ASP A 196 17.10 -0.66 25.56
CA ASP A 196 16.95 -2.12 25.43
C ASP A 196 16.05 -2.48 24.25
N ILE A 197 16.40 -3.52 23.51
CA ILE A 197 15.69 -3.94 22.29
C ILE A 197 14.21 -4.26 22.56
N ASN A 198 13.88 -4.79 23.75
CA ASN A 198 12.50 -5.07 24.10
C ASN A 198 11.70 -3.78 24.31
N GLU A 199 12.31 -2.74 24.89
CA GLU A 199 11.67 -1.43 25.00
C GLU A 199 11.48 -0.78 23.64
N GLN A 200 12.47 -0.87 22.74
CA GLN A 200 12.32 -0.40 21.35
C GLN A 200 11.12 -1.06 20.65
N LYS A 201 10.94 -2.39 20.83
CA LYS A 201 9.81 -3.15 20.26
C LYS A 201 8.47 -2.76 20.88
N ILE A 202 8.43 -2.47 22.16
CA ILE A 202 7.22 -1.97 22.84
C ILE A 202 6.85 -0.59 22.31
N ILE A 203 7.82 0.30 22.14
CA ILE A 203 7.59 1.63 21.56
C ILE A 203 7.06 1.49 20.12
N LEU A 204 7.66 0.65 19.29
CA LEU A 204 7.18 0.38 17.92
C LEU A 204 5.73 -0.11 17.95
N ALA A 205 5.42 -1.11 18.78
CA ALA A 205 4.08 -1.69 18.87
C ALA A 205 3.06 -0.65 19.34
N ASN A 206 3.38 0.14 20.36
CA ASN A 206 2.51 1.19 20.87
C ASN A 206 2.25 2.28 19.82
N LYS A 207 3.29 2.78 19.17
CA LYS A 207 3.19 3.86 18.19
C LYS A 207 2.41 3.40 16.94
N ALA A 208 2.78 2.27 16.33
CA ALA A 208 2.09 1.75 15.16
C ALA A 208 0.62 1.41 15.47
N THR A 209 0.32 0.84 16.65
CA THR A 209 -1.05 0.54 17.06
C THR A 209 -1.84 1.81 17.34
N SER A 210 -1.22 2.82 17.96
CA SER A 210 -1.88 4.10 18.26
C SER A 210 -2.33 4.83 16.98
N ILE A 211 -1.53 4.81 15.92
CA ILE A 211 -1.89 5.43 14.65
C ILE A 211 -3.15 4.79 14.05
N LEU A 212 -3.28 3.48 14.11
CA LEU A 212 -4.40 2.76 13.48
C LEU A 212 -5.64 2.69 14.38
N HIS A 213 -5.46 2.41 15.67
CA HIS A 213 -6.54 2.05 16.60
C HIS A 213 -6.74 3.07 17.73
N GLY A 214 -5.83 4.03 17.89
CA GLY A 214 -5.86 5.02 18.95
C GLY A 214 -5.01 4.64 20.14
N THR A 215 -4.61 5.66 20.92
CA THR A 215 -3.70 5.54 22.08
C THR A 215 -4.25 4.67 23.21
N ASN A 216 -5.56 4.75 23.48
CA ASN A 216 -6.19 3.98 24.54
C ASN A 216 -6.16 2.47 24.24
N GLU A 217 -6.48 2.10 23.03
CA GLU A 217 -6.47 0.69 22.55
C GLU A 217 -5.04 0.12 22.56
N ALA A 218 -4.04 0.92 22.16
CA ALA A 218 -2.63 0.53 22.23
C ALA A 218 -2.16 0.29 23.67
N ALA A 219 -2.51 1.19 24.59
CA ALA A 219 -2.17 1.05 26.02
C ALA A 219 -2.83 -0.19 26.66
N GLU A 220 -4.08 -0.49 26.31
CA GLU A 220 -4.76 -1.68 26.79
C GLU A 220 -4.11 -2.96 26.25
N ALA A 221 -3.73 -2.98 24.97
CA ALA A 221 -3.00 -4.10 24.38
C ALA A 221 -1.66 -4.36 25.06
N GLU A 222 -0.89 -3.30 25.36
CA GLU A 222 0.36 -3.41 26.13
C GLU A 222 0.11 -3.97 27.53
N LYS A 223 -0.91 -3.48 28.24
CA LYS A 223 -1.26 -3.93 29.58
C LYS A 223 -1.62 -5.41 29.60
N ILE A 224 -2.42 -5.88 28.65
CA ILE A 224 -2.76 -7.30 28.49
C ILE A 224 -1.49 -8.12 28.28
N ALA A 225 -0.60 -7.68 27.38
CA ALA A 225 0.64 -8.36 27.11
C ALA A 225 1.53 -8.46 28.37
N ARG A 226 1.73 -7.37 29.11
CA ARG A 226 2.54 -7.36 30.34
C ARG A 226 1.96 -8.30 31.40
N ASN A 227 0.64 -8.33 31.57
CA ASN A 227 -0.02 -9.22 32.53
C ASN A 227 0.14 -10.71 32.16
N SER A 228 0.10 -11.02 30.88
CA SER A 228 0.28 -12.40 30.39
C SER A 228 1.71 -12.92 30.63
N PHE A 229 2.71 -12.05 30.61
CA PHE A 229 4.11 -12.40 30.89
C PHE A 229 4.45 -12.42 32.39
N SER A 230 3.72 -11.66 33.22
CA SER A 230 3.98 -11.60 34.66
C SER A 230 3.38 -12.76 35.49
N GLY A 231 2.69 -13.70 34.84
CA GLY A 231 2.17 -14.90 35.51
C GLY A 231 0.97 -14.68 36.43
N ASN A 232 0.37 -13.49 36.46
CA ASN A 232 -0.86 -13.22 37.20
C ASN A 232 -2.09 -13.62 36.35
N SER A 233 -2.30 -14.92 36.18
CA SER A 233 -3.61 -15.46 35.86
C SER A 233 -4.38 -15.58 37.17
N SER A 234 -5.21 -14.61 37.46
CA SER A 234 -6.23 -14.74 38.51
C SER A 234 -7.54 -15.27 37.89
#